data_cb2dbec4d549d8b91807b253dc148a4c
#
_entry.id   cb2dbec4d549d8b91807b253dc148a4c
#
_cell.length_a   1.000
_cell.length_b   1.000
_cell.length_c   1.000
_cell.angle_alpha   90.00
_cell.angle_beta   90.00
_cell.angle_gamma   90.00
#
_symmetry.space_group_name_H-M   'P 1'
#
loop_
_entity.id
_entity.type
_entity.pdbx_description
1 polymer ?
#
loop_
_entity_poly.entity_id
_entity_poly.type
_entity_poly.pdbx_seq_one_letter_code
_entity_poly.pdbx_strand_id
1 'polypeptide(L)'
;MNTRTRKLVYTALFAALTAVGAFLRIPMVYSSVTLQYLFTAMAGLLLGRRWGALSQAVYVLLGLVGLPIFTMGGGFGYVFQPTFGFLLGLIPAAWVVGAVAGESLDPKRMALASLAGLAALYAVGMPYMALILNAYMGKGMTFSALLWAGTVSYTHLTLPTKR
;
A
#
# COMPACT_ATOMS: atom_id res chain seq x y z
N MET A 1 -8.80 -29.73 8.70
CA MET A 1 -8.30 -28.89 7.58
C MET A 1 -6.78 -28.86 7.65
N ASN A 2 -6.11 -29.21 6.54
CA ASN A 2 -4.65 -29.26 6.48
C ASN A 2 -4.07 -27.85 6.73
N THR A 3 -2.93 -27.76 7.42
CA THR A 3 -2.26 -26.50 7.78
C THR A 3 -2.00 -25.60 6.54
N ARG A 4 -1.72 -26.21 5.39
CA ARG A 4 -1.51 -25.51 4.13
C ARG A 4 -2.81 -24.90 3.60
N THR A 5 -3.91 -25.65 3.62
CA THR A 5 -5.23 -25.15 3.21
C THR A 5 -5.69 -23.99 4.09
N ARG A 6 -5.47 -24.07 5.40
CA ARG A 6 -5.79 -22.98 6.33
C ARG A 6 -5.02 -21.70 5.99
N LYS A 7 -3.73 -21.82 5.68
CA LYS A 7 -2.93 -20.64 5.27
C LYS A 7 -3.40 -20.03 3.96
N LEU A 8 -3.80 -20.84 2.99
CA LEU A 8 -4.35 -20.35 1.71
C LEU A 8 -5.68 -19.61 1.92
N VAL A 9 -6.57 -20.15 2.75
CA VAL A 9 -7.86 -19.48 3.07
C VAL A 9 -7.61 -18.13 3.74
N TYR A 10 -6.71 -18.05 4.71
CA TYR A 10 -6.36 -16.77 5.34
C TYR A 10 -5.67 -15.80 4.38
N THR A 11 -4.84 -16.26 3.47
CA THR A 11 -4.22 -15.45 2.42
C THR A 11 -5.30 -14.78 1.55
N ALA A 12 -6.28 -15.56 1.09
CA ALA A 12 -7.40 -15.04 0.32
C ALA A 12 -8.28 -14.08 1.13
N LEU A 13 -8.54 -14.40 2.40
CA LEU A 13 -9.29 -13.53 3.30
C LEU A 13 -8.62 -12.18 3.49
N PHE A 14 -7.31 -12.14 3.75
CA PHE A 14 -6.59 -10.88 3.92
C PHE A 14 -6.44 -10.10 2.61
N ALA A 15 -6.36 -10.76 1.45
CA ALA A 15 -6.45 -10.09 0.16
C ALA A 15 -7.81 -9.38 0.01
N ALA A 16 -8.91 -10.05 0.36
CA ALA A 16 -10.25 -9.46 0.34
C ALA A 16 -10.40 -8.32 1.37
N LEU A 17 -9.89 -8.49 2.59
CA LEU A 17 -9.91 -7.42 3.61
C LEU A 17 -9.08 -6.19 3.17
N THR A 18 -7.96 -6.40 2.49
CA THR A 18 -7.17 -5.30 1.92
C THR A 18 -7.97 -4.55 0.85
N ALA A 19 -8.74 -5.27 0.00
CA ALA A 19 -9.65 -4.66 -0.97
C ALA A 19 -10.74 -3.85 -0.26
N VAL A 20 -11.38 -4.38 0.77
CA VAL A 20 -12.35 -3.65 1.59
C VAL A 20 -11.71 -2.40 2.21
N GLY A 21 -10.48 -2.53 2.73
CA GLY A 21 -9.72 -1.42 3.29
C GLY A 21 -9.41 -0.31 2.29
N ALA A 22 -9.31 -0.62 1.00
CA ALA A 22 -9.13 0.39 -0.05
C ALA A 22 -10.38 1.27 -0.23
N PHE A 23 -11.56 0.72 0.01
CA PHE A 23 -12.83 1.48 -0.03
C PHE A 23 -13.12 2.22 1.28
N LEU A 24 -12.62 1.72 2.40
CA LEU A 24 -12.69 2.39 3.70
C LEU A 24 -11.63 3.48 3.77
N ARG A 25 -11.93 4.60 3.15
CA ARG A 25 -11.09 5.79 3.14
C ARG A 25 -11.73 6.86 4.00
N ILE A 26 -10.93 7.45 4.87
CA ILE A 26 -11.29 8.71 5.51
C ILE A 26 -10.96 9.78 4.47
N PRO A 27 -11.97 10.46 3.89
CA PRO A 27 -11.71 11.51 2.91
C PRO A 27 -11.05 12.67 3.65
N MET A 28 -9.75 12.73 3.60
CA MET A 28 -9.03 13.98 3.83
C MET A 28 -8.95 14.71 2.49
N VAL A 29 -8.92 16.03 2.53
CA VAL A 29 -9.08 16.93 1.38
C VAL A 29 -8.13 16.58 0.21
N TYR A 30 -7.04 15.87 0.45
CA TYR A 30 -6.01 15.59 -0.57
C TYR A 30 -5.30 14.23 -0.45
N SER A 31 -5.49 13.47 0.63
CA SER A 31 -4.92 12.14 0.77
C SER A 31 -5.96 11.22 1.41
N SER A 32 -6.24 10.13 0.77
CA SER A 32 -7.07 9.09 1.38
C SER A 32 -6.19 8.25 2.28
N VAL A 33 -6.23 8.46 3.60
CA VAL A 33 -5.72 7.46 4.53
C VAL A 33 -6.67 6.27 4.43
N THR A 34 -6.25 5.25 3.71
CA THR A 34 -7.02 4.02 3.57
C THR A 34 -6.67 3.07 4.70
N LEU A 35 -7.65 2.34 5.19
CA LEU A 35 -7.44 1.23 6.14
C LEU A 35 -6.70 0.04 5.49
N GLN A 36 -6.35 0.17 4.22
CA GLN A 36 -5.63 -0.83 3.44
C GLN A 36 -4.31 -1.24 4.09
N TYR A 37 -3.53 -0.26 4.59
CA TYR A 37 -2.27 -0.54 5.28
C TYR A 37 -2.50 -1.30 6.59
N LEU A 38 -3.58 -1.03 7.32
CA LEU A 38 -3.91 -1.77 8.54
C LEU A 38 -4.06 -3.28 8.24
N PHE A 39 -4.85 -3.63 7.22
CA PHE A 39 -5.03 -5.03 6.84
C PHE A 39 -3.74 -5.66 6.28
N THR A 40 -2.91 -4.88 5.60
CA THR A 40 -1.58 -5.31 5.15
C THR A 40 -0.66 -5.64 6.32
N ALA A 41 -0.60 -4.77 7.32
CA ALA A 41 0.18 -5.00 8.53
C ALA A 41 -0.34 -6.22 9.32
N MET A 42 -1.66 -6.34 9.47
CA MET A 42 -2.29 -7.51 10.10
C MET A 42 -1.98 -8.81 9.34
N ALA A 43 -1.99 -8.78 8.00
CA ALA A 43 -1.60 -9.94 7.20
C ALA A 43 -0.15 -10.35 7.48
N GLY A 44 0.78 -9.39 7.54
CA GLY A 44 2.18 -9.63 7.90
C GLY A 44 2.34 -10.21 9.31
N LEU A 45 1.63 -9.64 10.30
CA LEU A 45 1.69 -10.07 11.70
C LEU A 45 1.10 -11.48 11.90
N LEU A 46 -0.04 -11.77 11.32
CA LEU A 46 -0.80 -13.00 11.59
C LEU A 46 -0.40 -14.17 10.69
N LEU A 47 -0.08 -13.92 9.42
CA LEU A 47 0.29 -14.95 8.47
C LEU A 47 1.81 -15.13 8.37
N GLY A 48 2.57 -14.16 8.89
CA GLY A 48 4.02 -14.09 8.75
C GLY A 48 4.47 -13.61 7.38
N ARG A 49 5.78 -13.44 7.23
CA ARG A 49 6.40 -12.76 6.09
C ARG A 49 6.00 -13.29 4.70
N ARG A 50 5.95 -14.62 4.53
CA ARG A 50 5.69 -15.23 3.21
C ARG A 50 4.21 -15.15 2.82
N TRP A 51 3.33 -15.55 3.70
CA TRP A 51 1.89 -15.62 3.43
C TRP A 51 1.23 -14.24 3.49
N GLY A 52 1.75 -13.34 4.34
CA GLY A 52 1.34 -11.93 4.34
C GLY A 52 1.69 -11.23 3.03
N ALA A 53 2.93 -11.37 2.53
CA ALA A 53 3.31 -10.82 1.23
C ALA A 53 2.51 -11.45 0.08
N LEU A 54 2.25 -12.76 0.13
CA LEU A 54 1.45 -13.46 -0.87
C LEU A 54 0.00 -12.91 -0.92
N SER A 55 -0.60 -12.59 0.23
CA SER A 55 -1.94 -12.01 0.26
C SER A 55 -2.00 -10.66 -0.45
N GLN A 56 -0.97 -9.83 -0.29
CA GLN A 56 -0.89 -8.54 -0.98
C GLN A 56 -0.60 -8.71 -2.47
N ALA A 57 0.24 -9.67 -2.85
CA ALA A 57 0.47 -10.00 -4.26
C ALA A 57 -0.82 -10.46 -4.96
N VAL A 58 -1.61 -11.32 -4.32
CA VAL A 58 -2.91 -11.76 -4.83
C VAL A 58 -3.86 -10.57 -4.99
N TYR A 59 -3.93 -9.68 -3.99
CA TYR A 59 -4.74 -8.46 -4.07
C TYR A 59 -4.36 -7.60 -5.28
N VAL A 60 -3.07 -7.31 -5.45
CA VAL A 60 -2.58 -6.48 -6.57
C VAL A 60 -2.86 -7.16 -7.92
N LEU A 61 -2.62 -8.47 -8.03
CA LEU A 61 -2.89 -9.21 -9.26
C LEU A 61 -4.37 -9.20 -9.63
N LEU A 62 -5.27 -9.42 -8.68
CA LEU A 62 -6.71 -9.38 -8.92
C LEU A 62 -7.17 -8.00 -9.41
N GLY A 63 -6.63 -6.93 -8.83
CA GLY A 63 -6.92 -5.58 -9.28
C GLY A 63 -6.38 -5.28 -10.68
N LEU A 64 -5.20 -5.81 -11.06
CA LEU A 64 -4.62 -5.66 -12.39
C LEU A 64 -5.40 -6.44 -13.46
N VAL A 65 -5.93 -7.61 -13.14
CA VAL A 65 -6.79 -8.40 -14.05
C VAL A 65 -8.09 -7.67 -14.41
N GLY A 66 -8.43 -6.61 -13.66
CA GLY A 66 -9.57 -5.76 -13.98
C GLY A 66 -10.67 -5.73 -12.92
N LEU A 67 -10.48 -6.43 -11.79
CA LEU A 67 -11.43 -6.31 -10.70
C LEU A 67 -11.34 -4.88 -10.11
N PRO A 68 -12.47 -4.18 -9.91
CA PRO A 68 -12.51 -2.80 -9.41
C PRO A 68 -12.29 -2.76 -7.89
N ILE A 69 -11.14 -3.28 -7.43
CA ILE A 69 -10.78 -3.41 -6.01
C ILE A 69 -9.72 -2.40 -5.58
N PHE A 70 -9.20 -1.59 -6.49
CA PHE A 70 -8.33 -0.45 -6.16
C PHE A 70 -9.18 0.80 -5.88
N THR A 71 -8.60 1.77 -5.23
CA THR A 71 -9.27 3.00 -4.78
C THR A 71 -10.00 3.77 -5.89
N MET A 72 -9.52 3.67 -7.14
CA MET A 72 -10.07 4.35 -8.31
C MET A 72 -10.46 3.37 -9.42
N GLY A 73 -10.78 2.11 -9.10
CA GLY A 73 -11.16 1.10 -10.06
C GLY A 73 -10.22 -0.09 -10.12
N GLY A 74 -9.91 -0.57 -11.29
CA GLY A 74 -9.01 -1.70 -11.55
C GLY A 74 -8.58 -1.74 -13.01
N GLY A 75 -7.75 -2.73 -13.34
CA GLY A 75 -7.26 -2.97 -14.69
C GLY A 75 -5.81 -2.52 -14.91
N PHE A 76 -5.26 -2.96 -16.03
CA PHE A 76 -3.84 -2.76 -16.35
C PHE A 76 -3.47 -1.27 -16.49
N GLY A 77 -4.42 -0.41 -16.89
CA GLY A 77 -4.23 1.04 -16.97
C GLY A 77 -3.91 1.71 -15.64
N TYR A 78 -4.19 1.03 -14.52
CA TYR A 78 -3.87 1.54 -13.19
C TYR A 78 -2.37 1.66 -12.92
N VAL A 79 -1.53 0.92 -13.67
CA VAL A 79 -0.06 1.01 -13.61
C VAL A 79 0.43 2.43 -13.88
N PHE A 80 -0.25 3.19 -14.73
CA PHE A 80 0.11 4.58 -15.04
C PHE A 80 -0.34 5.60 -13.98
N GLN A 81 -1.03 5.15 -12.95
CA GLN A 81 -1.40 6.00 -11.82
C GLN A 81 -0.19 6.18 -10.87
N PRO A 82 0.10 7.42 -10.43
CA PRO A 82 1.19 7.68 -9.48
C PRO A 82 1.04 6.90 -8.17
N THR A 83 -0.19 6.58 -7.77
CA THR A 83 -0.51 5.85 -6.55
C THR A 83 -0.26 4.34 -6.65
N PHE A 84 -0.05 3.79 -7.85
CA PHE A 84 0.19 2.36 -8.04
C PHE A 84 1.47 1.87 -7.35
N GLY A 85 2.49 2.72 -7.23
CA GLY A 85 3.70 2.40 -6.47
C GLY A 85 3.44 2.04 -5.02
N PHE A 86 2.45 2.66 -4.40
CA PHE A 86 2.05 2.30 -3.02
C PHE A 86 1.36 0.95 -2.97
N LEU A 87 0.60 0.56 -3.98
CA LEU A 87 0.01 -0.78 -4.08
C LEU A 87 1.10 -1.85 -4.21
N LEU A 88 2.11 -1.61 -5.04
CA LEU A 88 3.28 -2.49 -5.13
C LEU A 88 4.04 -2.55 -3.81
N GLY A 89 4.13 -1.42 -3.11
CA GLY A 89 4.78 -1.30 -1.80
C GLY A 89 4.11 -2.10 -0.68
N LEU A 90 2.83 -2.49 -0.82
CA LEU A 90 2.14 -3.34 0.16
C LEU A 90 2.78 -4.73 0.28
N ILE A 91 3.32 -5.26 -0.83
CA ILE A 91 3.95 -6.60 -0.85
C ILE A 91 5.20 -6.64 0.05
N PRO A 92 6.23 -5.80 -0.18
CA PRO A 92 7.38 -5.75 0.71
C PRO A 92 7.03 -5.24 2.11
N ALA A 93 6.02 -4.38 2.25
CA ALA A 93 5.56 -3.92 3.56
C ALA A 93 5.06 -5.10 4.41
N ALA A 94 4.16 -5.94 3.89
CA ALA A 94 3.69 -7.13 4.60
C ALA A 94 4.82 -8.11 4.92
N TRP A 95 5.78 -8.26 3.99
CA TRP A 95 6.95 -9.11 4.22
C TRP A 95 7.83 -8.58 5.36
N VAL A 96 8.13 -7.28 5.38
CA VAL A 96 8.93 -6.62 6.44
C VAL A 96 8.21 -6.72 7.78
N VAL A 97 6.91 -6.42 7.83
CA VAL A 97 6.12 -6.54 9.06
C VAL A 97 6.23 -7.97 9.62
N GLY A 98 6.00 -8.98 8.80
CA GLY A 98 6.08 -10.37 9.23
C GLY A 98 7.50 -10.82 9.58
N ALA A 99 8.54 -10.25 8.95
CA ALA A 99 9.95 -10.57 9.25
C ALA A 99 10.40 -9.95 10.57
N VAL A 100 10.02 -8.70 10.85
CA VAL A 100 10.39 -7.98 12.07
C VAL A 100 9.59 -8.46 13.28
N ALA A 101 8.29 -8.69 13.13
CA ALA A 101 7.44 -9.21 14.18
C ALA A 101 7.84 -10.64 14.56
N GLY A 102 8.13 -11.49 13.57
CA GLY A 102 8.39 -12.91 13.79
C GLY A 102 7.19 -13.58 14.45
N GLU A 103 7.44 -14.40 15.49
CA GLU A 103 6.40 -15.05 16.29
C GLU A 103 6.12 -14.32 17.63
N SER A 104 6.65 -13.09 17.77
CA SER A 104 6.52 -12.32 19.01
C SER A 104 5.14 -11.65 19.10
N LEU A 105 4.51 -11.81 20.27
CA LEU A 105 3.28 -11.10 20.62
C LEU A 105 3.54 -9.83 21.44
N ASP A 106 4.79 -9.38 21.54
CA ASP A 106 5.13 -8.14 22.22
C ASP A 106 4.57 -6.94 21.47
N PRO A 107 3.70 -6.11 22.08
CA PRO A 107 3.10 -4.93 21.43
C PRO A 107 4.13 -3.94 20.90
N LYS A 108 5.26 -3.77 21.59
CA LYS A 108 6.34 -2.87 21.15
C LYS A 108 6.98 -3.36 19.85
N ARG A 109 7.22 -4.67 19.76
CA ARG A 109 7.79 -5.28 18.56
C ARG A 109 6.81 -5.25 17.40
N MET A 110 5.51 -5.45 17.65
CA MET A 110 4.46 -5.34 16.64
C MET A 110 4.34 -3.91 16.10
N ALA A 111 4.42 -2.90 16.99
CA ALA A 111 4.43 -1.49 16.59
C ALA A 111 5.67 -1.16 15.75
N LEU A 112 6.85 -1.61 16.17
CA LEU A 112 8.09 -1.42 15.41
C LEU A 112 8.03 -2.11 14.05
N ALA A 113 7.49 -3.32 13.99
CA ALA A 113 7.28 -4.04 12.73
C ALA A 113 6.36 -3.27 11.78
N SER A 114 5.26 -2.70 12.30
CA SER A 114 4.34 -1.88 11.50
C SER A 114 5.02 -0.60 10.99
N LEU A 115 5.82 0.07 11.81
CA LEU A 115 6.59 1.24 11.37
C LEU A 115 7.62 0.89 10.31
N ALA A 116 8.33 -0.24 10.46
CA ALA A 116 9.27 -0.74 9.46
C ALA A 116 8.58 -1.10 8.14
N GLY A 117 7.40 -1.71 8.21
CA GLY A 117 6.57 -1.98 7.03
C GLY A 117 6.09 -0.71 6.34
N LEU A 118 5.72 0.31 7.11
CA LEU A 118 5.35 1.62 6.57
C LEU A 118 6.54 2.27 5.84
N ALA A 119 7.73 2.20 6.40
CA ALA A 119 8.94 2.68 5.75
C ALA A 119 9.20 1.94 4.43
N ALA A 120 9.02 0.61 4.40
CA ALA A 120 9.15 -0.20 3.18
C ALA A 120 8.10 0.20 2.13
N LEU A 121 6.85 0.47 2.54
CA LEU A 121 5.78 0.96 1.67
C LEU A 121 6.19 2.27 0.98
N TYR A 122 6.68 3.23 1.74
CA TYR A 122 7.12 4.52 1.22
C TYR A 122 8.39 4.40 0.37
N ALA A 123 9.33 3.52 0.73
CA ALA A 123 10.55 3.28 -0.03
C ALA A 123 10.27 2.78 -1.46
N VAL A 124 9.15 2.10 -1.69
CA VAL A 124 8.72 1.68 -3.03
C VAL A 124 7.77 2.68 -3.66
N GLY A 125 6.80 3.18 -2.89
CA GLY A 125 5.74 4.06 -3.39
C GLY A 125 6.26 5.41 -3.86
N MET A 126 7.17 6.02 -3.13
CA MET A 126 7.71 7.35 -3.45
C MET A 126 8.53 7.40 -4.73
N PRO A 127 9.54 6.52 -4.94
CA PRO A 127 10.28 6.50 -6.21
C PRO A 127 9.39 6.24 -7.42
N TYR A 128 8.41 5.34 -7.27
CA TYR A 128 7.47 5.06 -8.34
C TYR A 128 6.61 6.27 -8.68
N MET A 129 6.05 6.94 -7.66
CA MET A 129 5.28 8.16 -7.83
C MET A 129 6.11 9.26 -8.49
N ALA A 130 7.37 9.41 -8.07
CA ALA A 130 8.32 10.35 -8.67
C ALA A 130 8.55 10.06 -10.16
N LEU A 131 8.74 8.79 -10.50
CA LEU A 131 8.96 8.35 -11.87
C LEU A 131 7.74 8.67 -12.75
N ILE A 132 6.54 8.32 -12.31
CA ILE A 132 5.31 8.59 -13.09
C ILE A 132 5.06 10.10 -13.23
N LEU A 133 5.19 10.88 -12.16
CA LEU A 133 4.95 12.32 -12.21
C LEU A 133 5.97 13.06 -13.09
N ASN A 134 7.25 12.66 -13.05
CA ASN A 134 8.29 13.33 -13.81
C ASN A 134 8.41 12.79 -15.24
N ALA A 135 8.42 11.47 -15.44
CA ALA A 135 8.64 10.86 -16.75
C ALA A 135 7.36 10.84 -17.61
N TYR A 136 6.19 10.60 -17.02
CA TYR A 136 4.94 10.47 -17.77
C TYR A 136 4.11 11.75 -17.80
N MET A 137 4.03 12.46 -16.66
CA MET A 137 3.22 13.68 -16.55
C MET A 137 4.03 14.98 -16.78
N GLY A 138 5.37 14.90 -16.92
CA GLY A 138 6.24 16.03 -17.23
C GLY A 138 6.22 17.19 -16.22
N LYS A 139 5.81 16.92 -14.97
CA LYS A 139 5.62 17.97 -13.94
C LYS A 139 6.92 18.51 -13.34
N GLY A 140 8.07 17.90 -13.62
CA GLY A 140 9.39 18.38 -13.17
C GLY A 140 9.49 18.62 -11.65
N MET A 141 8.80 17.80 -10.84
CA MET A 141 8.73 18.00 -9.39
C MET A 141 10.06 17.61 -8.73
N THR A 142 10.59 18.49 -7.90
CA THR A 142 11.79 18.24 -7.10
C THR A 142 11.52 17.12 -6.09
N PHE A 143 12.54 16.34 -5.76
CA PHE A 143 12.43 15.23 -4.79
C PHE A 143 11.85 15.68 -3.43
N SER A 144 12.20 16.88 -2.96
CA SER A 144 11.60 17.47 -1.75
C SER A 144 10.11 17.75 -1.89
N ALA A 145 9.64 18.20 -3.05
CA ALA A 145 8.23 18.39 -3.32
C ALA A 145 7.46 17.07 -3.36
N LEU A 146 8.10 15.99 -3.84
CA LEU A 146 7.54 14.65 -3.84
C LEU A 146 7.45 14.06 -2.42
N LEU A 147 8.48 14.26 -1.59
CA LEU A 147 8.44 13.90 -0.18
C LEU A 147 7.30 14.64 0.54
N TRP A 148 7.18 15.95 0.32
CA TRP A 148 6.06 16.73 0.83
C TRP A 148 4.72 16.26 0.31
N ALA A 149 4.61 15.96 -0.97
CA ALA A 149 3.40 15.41 -1.57
C ALA A 149 3.01 14.04 -1.01
N GLY A 150 3.98 13.18 -0.68
CA GLY A 150 3.73 11.83 -0.14
C GLY A 150 3.53 11.75 1.36
N THR A 151 4.17 12.63 2.15
CA THR A 151 4.16 12.55 3.62
C THR A 151 3.29 13.60 4.30
N VAL A 152 3.31 14.81 3.81
CA VAL A 152 2.59 15.96 4.42
C VAL A 152 1.47 16.44 3.52
N SER A 153 1.46 15.86 2.32
CA SER A 153 0.43 15.95 1.33
C SER A 153 -0.55 17.10 1.37
N TYR A 154 -0.48 17.85 0.34
CA TYR A 154 -1.68 18.40 -0.30
C TYR A 154 -2.44 19.53 0.44
N THR A 155 -1.95 20.05 1.53
CA THR A 155 -2.61 21.20 2.18
C THR A 155 -2.44 22.52 1.43
N HIS A 156 -1.56 22.59 0.42
CA HIS A 156 -1.25 23.84 -0.26
C HIS A 156 -1.04 23.78 -1.77
N LEU A 157 -1.79 22.96 -2.49
CA LEU A 157 -1.90 23.08 -3.94
C LEU A 157 -3.22 23.71 -4.38
N THR A 158 -3.63 24.75 -3.69
CA THR A 158 -4.35 25.82 -4.35
C THR A 158 -3.31 26.71 -5.01
N LEU A 159 -2.77 26.28 -6.13
CA LEU A 159 -2.13 27.20 -7.05
C LEU A 159 -3.21 28.16 -7.52
N PRO A 160 -3.03 29.48 -7.33
CA PRO A 160 -3.88 30.42 -7.99
C PRO A 160 -3.67 30.24 -9.49
N THR A 161 -4.69 29.80 -10.19
CA THR A 161 -4.79 29.98 -11.63
C THR A 161 -4.66 31.46 -11.89
N LYS A 162 -3.45 31.90 -12.16
CA LYS A 162 -3.28 33.18 -12.81
C LYS A 162 -3.79 33.03 -14.25
N ARG A 163 -4.73 33.88 -14.56
CA ARG A 163 -5.30 34.18 -15.88
C ARG A 163 -4.24 34.30 -16.96
#